data_12b34a554c5126761a7357956d60d66d
#
_entry.id   12b34a554c5126761a7357956d60d66d
#
_cell.length_a   1.000
_cell.length_b   1.000
_cell.length_c   1.000
_cell.angle_alpha   90.00
_cell.angle_beta   90.00
_cell.angle_gamma   90.00
#
_symmetry.space_group_name_H-M   'P 1'
#
loop_
_entity.id
_entity.type
_entity.pdbx_description
1 polymer ?
#
loop_
_entity_poly.entity_id
_entity_poly.type
_entity_poly.pdbx_seq_one_letter_code
_entity_poly.pdbx_strand_id
1 'polypeptide(L)'
;MSLYHLANALQTCFERRGTSNDLDEAITFHREALLFRPASHPDRLASLNNFAYALQTRFDQRGTSNDLDEAISLLREALFLRPIHYPLLSNLLKRLAIALRIRFDQGHLLHDITEAISLYEQLLDCPFDDPNRSWSLEHLPAALRERRALIGDHRDIVEGTVAEGQSLM
;
A
#
# COMPACT_ATOMS: atom_id res chain seq x y z
N MET A 1 -21.40 -6.89 -20.54
CA MET A 1 -20.01 -6.86 -20.02
C MET A 1 -20.04 -6.09 -18.72
N SER A 2 -19.49 -6.57 -17.61
CA SER A 2 -19.55 -5.82 -16.34
C SER A 2 -18.48 -4.71 -16.34
N LEU A 3 -18.72 -3.63 -15.60
CA LEU A 3 -17.77 -2.52 -15.41
C LEU A 3 -16.39 -3.02 -14.95
N TYR A 4 -16.36 -4.02 -14.08
CA TYR A 4 -15.13 -4.66 -13.62
C TYR A 4 -14.33 -5.29 -14.75
N HIS A 5 -14.96 -6.03 -15.66
CA HIS A 5 -14.25 -6.65 -16.78
C HIS A 5 -13.77 -5.61 -17.79
N LEU A 6 -14.54 -4.55 -17.99
CA LEU A 6 -14.14 -3.44 -18.86
C LEU A 6 -12.92 -2.71 -18.28
N ALA A 7 -12.94 -2.42 -16.98
CA ALA A 7 -11.80 -1.81 -16.28
C ALA A 7 -10.51 -2.65 -16.40
N ASN A 8 -10.61 -3.96 -16.18
CA ASN A 8 -9.46 -4.86 -16.33
C ASN A 8 -8.95 -4.93 -17.78
N ALA A 9 -9.87 -4.91 -18.77
CA ALA A 9 -9.49 -4.90 -20.18
C ALA A 9 -8.74 -3.61 -20.56
N LEU A 10 -9.23 -2.45 -20.11
CA LEU A 10 -8.57 -1.15 -20.32
C LEU A 10 -7.20 -1.09 -19.64
N GLN A 11 -7.07 -1.62 -18.42
CA GLN A 11 -5.80 -1.70 -17.74
C GLN A 11 -4.80 -2.59 -18.52
N THR A 12 -5.25 -3.72 -19.05
CA THR A 12 -4.42 -4.58 -19.92
C THR A 12 -4.04 -3.87 -21.23
N CYS A 13 -4.95 -3.09 -21.80
CA CYS A 13 -4.65 -2.25 -22.98
C CYS A 13 -3.58 -1.22 -22.67
N PHE A 14 -3.71 -0.55 -21.51
CA PHE A 14 -2.71 0.38 -21.01
C PHE A 14 -1.33 -0.28 -20.86
N GLU A 15 -1.24 -1.44 -20.21
CA GLU A 15 0.02 -2.19 -20.02
C GLU A 15 0.71 -2.55 -21.35
N ARG A 16 -0.08 -2.74 -22.41
CA ARG A 16 0.45 -3.08 -23.75
C ARG A 16 0.80 -1.87 -24.61
N ARG A 17 0.07 -0.77 -24.50
CA ARG A 17 0.13 0.38 -25.41
C ARG A 17 0.63 1.66 -24.75
N GLY A 18 0.60 1.73 -23.41
CA GLY A 18 1.00 2.92 -22.66
C GLY A 18 0.05 4.11 -22.78
N THR A 19 -1.18 3.90 -23.26
CA THR A 19 -2.14 4.99 -23.48
C THR A 19 -2.71 5.49 -22.17
N SER A 20 -2.33 6.66 -21.74
CA SER A 20 -2.70 7.28 -20.44
C SER A 20 -4.20 7.35 -20.20
N ASN A 21 -5.01 7.55 -21.26
CA ASN A 21 -6.47 7.60 -21.17
C ASN A 21 -7.07 6.24 -20.76
N ASP A 22 -6.52 5.12 -21.23
CA ASP A 22 -7.02 3.79 -20.89
C ASP A 22 -6.95 3.54 -19.39
N LEU A 23 -5.90 4.05 -18.74
CA LEU A 23 -5.72 3.91 -17.28
C LEU A 23 -6.70 4.79 -16.49
N ASP A 24 -6.98 6.02 -16.94
CA ASP A 24 -7.95 6.91 -16.30
C ASP A 24 -9.38 6.37 -16.43
N GLU A 25 -9.73 5.83 -17.59
CA GLU A 25 -11.02 5.16 -17.80
C GLU A 25 -11.12 3.87 -16.95
N ALA A 26 -10.05 3.07 -16.87
CA ALA A 26 -10.02 1.87 -16.02
C ALA A 26 -10.28 2.23 -14.56
N ILE A 27 -9.63 3.27 -14.04
CA ILE A 27 -9.83 3.78 -12.67
C ILE A 27 -11.28 4.21 -12.45
N THR A 28 -11.87 4.93 -13.42
CA THR A 28 -13.26 5.37 -13.34
C THR A 28 -14.21 4.17 -13.25
N PHE A 29 -14.04 3.17 -14.13
CA PHE A 29 -14.88 1.97 -14.11
C PHE A 29 -14.64 1.08 -12.88
N HIS A 30 -13.42 1.01 -12.34
CA HIS A 30 -13.19 0.33 -11.06
C HIS A 30 -13.94 1.00 -9.92
N ARG A 31 -13.92 2.35 -9.86
CA ARG A 31 -14.65 3.11 -8.84
C ARG A 31 -16.16 2.89 -8.95
N GLU A 32 -16.69 2.98 -10.14
CA GLU A 32 -18.12 2.71 -10.38
C GLU A 32 -18.51 1.26 -10.05
N ALA A 33 -17.68 0.29 -10.41
CA ALA A 33 -17.94 -1.12 -10.10
C ALA A 33 -18.05 -1.37 -8.59
N LEU A 34 -17.26 -0.68 -7.76
CA LEU A 34 -17.34 -0.80 -6.31
C LEU A 34 -18.64 -0.26 -5.71
N LEU A 35 -19.31 0.71 -6.35
CA LEU A 35 -20.61 1.20 -5.91
C LEU A 35 -21.68 0.10 -5.96
N PHE A 36 -21.55 -0.84 -6.91
CA PHE A 36 -22.47 -1.98 -7.07
C PHE A 36 -22.01 -3.25 -6.33
N ARG A 37 -20.91 -3.18 -5.58
CA ARG A 37 -20.33 -4.31 -4.83
C ARG A 37 -20.22 -3.97 -3.35
N PRO A 38 -21.32 -4.13 -2.56
CA PRO A 38 -21.29 -3.90 -1.11
C PRO A 38 -20.27 -4.81 -0.41
N ALA A 39 -19.98 -4.57 0.87
CA ALA A 39 -18.97 -5.32 1.64
C ALA A 39 -19.18 -6.84 1.64
N SER A 40 -20.43 -7.29 1.51
CA SER A 40 -20.81 -8.72 1.42
C SER A 40 -20.67 -9.32 0.02
N HIS A 41 -20.36 -8.52 -1.00
CA HIS A 41 -20.28 -9.02 -2.38
C HIS A 41 -19.03 -9.90 -2.56
N PRO A 42 -19.15 -11.13 -3.11
CA PRO A 42 -18.03 -12.07 -3.21
C PRO A 42 -16.82 -11.51 -4.01
N ASP A 43 -17.08 -10.70 -5.03
CA ASP A 43 -16.02 -10.13 -5.87
C ASP A 43 -15.50 -8.78 -5.37
N ARG A 44 -15.97 -8.28 -4.22
CA ARG A 44 -15.51 -6.96 -3.73
C ARG A 44 -14.00 -6.94 -3.49
N LEU A 45 -13.47 -7.98 -2.86
CA LEU A 45 -12.04 -8.11 -2.59
C LEU A 45 -11.19 -8.01 -3.87
N ALA A 46 -11.59 -8.71 -4.94
CA ALA A 46 -10.91 -8.63 -6.23
C ALA A 46 -11.00 -7.23 -6.84
N SER A 47 -12.15 -6.57 -6.71
CA SER A 47 -12.32 -5.18 -7.19
C SER A 47 -11.42 -4.20 -6.45
N LEU A 48 -11.36 -4.27 -5.12
CA LEU A 48 -10.50 -3.42 -4.29
C LEU A 48 -9.03 -3.58 -4.69
N ASN A 49 -8.58 -4.83 -4.85
CA ASN A 49 -7.20 -5.13 -5.22
C ASN A 49 -6.84 -4.59 -6.62
N ASN A 50 -7.72 -4.78 -7.61
CA ASN A 50 -7.46 -4.31 -8.98
C ASN A 50 -7.54 -2.79 -9.07
N PHE A 51 -8.48 -2.16 -8.37
CA PHE A 51 -8.56 -0.71 -8.30
C PHE A 51 -7.31 -0.10 -7.66
N ALA A 52 -6.87 -0.64 -6.53
CA ALA A 52 -5.62 -0.21 -5.90
C ALA A 52 -4.41 -0.36 -6.83
N TYR A 53 -4.38 -1.44 -7.63
CA TYR A 53 -3.32 -1.62 -8.62
C TYR A 53 -3.35 -0.56 -9.73
N ALA A 54 -4.50 -0.23 -10.26
CA ALA A 54 -4.64 0.83 -11.26
C ALA A 54 -4.18 2.19 -10.70
N LEU A 55 -4.53 2.52 -9.46
CA LEU A 55 -4.11 3.74 -8.79
C LEU A 55 -2.59 3.78 -8.55
N GLN A 56 -1.98 2.68 -8.06
CA GLN A 56 -0.54 2.57 -7.91
C GLN A 56 0.18 2.77 -9.26
N THR A 57 -0.33 2.15 -10.32
CA THR A 57 0.22 2.31 -11.67
C THR A 57 0.15 3.78 -12.15
N ARG A 58 -0.95 4.49 -11.87
CA ARG A 58 -1.07 5.91 -12.21
C ARG A 58 -0.16 6.78 -11.35
N PHE A 59 -0.02 6.45 -10.08
CA PHE A 59 0.94 7.11 -9.19
C PHE A 59 2.38 6.98 -9.72
N ASP A 60 2.80 5.77 -10.12
CA ASP A 60 4.15 5.51 -10.66
C ASP A 60 4.45 6.37 -11.91
N GLN A 61 3.42 6.72 -12.66
CA GLN A 61 3.57 7.54 -13.87
C GLN A 61 3.52 9.04 -13.63
N ARG A 62 2.68 9.50 -12.68
CA ARG A 62 2.34 10.91 -12.51
C ARG A 62 2.71 11.49 -11.15
N GLY A 63 3.06 10.65 -10.18
CA GLY A 63 3.42 11.06 -8.82
C GLY A 63 2.27 11.66 -8.01
N THR A 64 1.01 11.37 -8.35
CA THR A 64 -0.16 11.96 -7.70
C THR A 64 -0.37 11.33 -6.32
N SER A 65 -0.04 12.05 -5.24
CA SER A 65 -0.14 11.54 -3.85
C SER A 65 -1.54 11.02 -3.48
N ASN A 66 -2.60 11.63 -3.98
CA ASN A 66 -3.97 11.18 -3.75
C ASN A 66 -4.23 9.75 -4.24
N ASP A 67 -3.58 9.33 -5.33
CA ASP A 67 -3.71 7.97 -5.85
C ASP A 67 -3.10 6.95 -4.89
N LEU A 68 -1.97 7.30 -4.29
CA LEU A 68 -1.30 6.45 -3.32
C LEU A 68 -2.12 6.32 -2.02
N ASP A 69 -2.71 7.41 -1.54
CA ASP A 69 -3.57 7.41 -0.35
C ASP A 69 -4.85 6.60 -0.57
N GLU A 70 -5.50 6.76 -1.72
CA GLU A 70 -6.68 5.96 -2.09
C GLU A 70 -6.31 4.48 -2.22
N ALA A 71 -5.20 4.14 -2.86
CA ALA A 71 -4.72 2.77 -2.99
C ALA A 71 -4.46 2.11 -1.63
N ILE A 72 -3.81 2.81 -0.69
CA ILE A 72 -3.58 2.33 0.67
C ILE A 72 -4.91 2.05 1.38
N SER A 73 -5.89 2.94 1.25
CA SER A 73 -7.22 2.77 1.85
C SER A 73 -7.93 1.52 1.32
N LEU A 74 -7.91 1.33 0.00
CA LEU A 74 -8.52 0.17 -0.67
C LEU A 74 -7.84 -1.16 -0.26
N LEU A 75 -6.51 -1.16 -0.16
CA LEU A 75 -5.75 -2.35 0.26
C LEU A 75 -6.00 -2.71 1.73
N ARG A 76 -6.15 -1.72 2.61
CA ARG A 76 -6.55 -1.96 4.02
C ARG A 76 -7.96 -2.55 4.10
N GLU A 77 -8.92 -2.02 3.33
CA GLU A 77 -10.26 -2.60 3.24
C GLU A 77 -10.21 -4.04 2.70
N ALA A 78 -9.43 -4.29 1.67
CA ALA A 78 -9.24 -5.63 1.12
C ALA A 78 -8.66 -6.61 2.16
N LEU A 79 -7.68 -6.18 2.96
CA LEU A 79 -7.12 -6.97 4.05
C LEU A 79 -8.16 -7.26 5.15
N PHE A 80 -9.01 -6.30 5.47
CA PHE A 80 -10.09 -6.48 6.45
C PHE A 80 -11.13 -7.49 5.98
N LEU A 81 -11.51 -7.48 4.71
CA LEU A 81 -12.53 -8.34 4.12
C LEU A 81 -12.04 -9.75 3.75
N ARG A 82 -10.73 -10.00 3.78
CA ARG A 82 -10.16 -11.27 3.30
C ARG A 82 -10.65 -12.47 4.12
N PRO A 83 -10.92 -13.63 3.49
CA PRO A 83 -11.12 -14.90 4.19
C PRO A 83 -9.86 -15.35 4.94
N ILE A 84 -10.00 -16.19 5.97
CA ILE A 84 -8.89 -16.70 6.79
C ILE A 84 -7.79 -17.35 5.92
N HIS A 85 -8.20 -18.09 4.88
CA HIS A 85 -7.29 -18.76 3.94
C HIS A 85 -7.34 -18.11 2.55
N TYR A 86 -7.01 -16.83 2.47
CA TYR A 86 -6.99 -16.13 1.18
C TYR A 86 -5.71 -16.47 0.38
N PRO A 87 -5.82 -17.10 -0.81
CA PRO A 87 -4.66 -17.60 -1.55
C PRO A 87 -3.68 -16.51 -2.01
N LEU A 88 -4.16 -15.27 -2.17
CA LEU A 88 -3.35 -14.13 -2.60
C LEU A 88 -2.99 -13.19 -1.45
N LEU A 89 -3.03 -13.68 -0.21
CA LEU A 89 -2.74 -12.86 0.97
C LEU A 89 -1.35 -12.23 0.90
N SER A 90 -0.33 -12.99 0.55
CA SER A 90 1.05 -12.50 0.47
C SER A 90 1.20 -11.38 -0.57
N ASN A 91 0.52 -11.47 -1.70
CA ASN A 91 0.50 -10.40 -2.70
C ASN A 91 -0.19 -9.12 -2.18
N LEU A 92 -1.28 -9.27 -1.44
CA LEU A 92 -2.01 -8.13 -0.86
C LEU A 92 -1.18 -7.42 0.21
N LEU A 93 -0.54 -8.18 1.13
CA LEU A 93 0.37 -7.67 2.14
C LEU A 93 1.55 -6.93 1.52
N LYS A 94 2.19 -7.53 0.52
CA LYS A 94 3.31 -6.91 -0.20
C LYS A 94 2.93 -5.60 -0.85
N ARG A 95 1.78 -5.54 -1.53
CA ARG A 95 1.31 -4.32 -2.20
C ARG A 95 1.07 -3.18 -1.22
N LEU A 96 0.44 -3.47 -0.09
CA LEU A 96 0.23 -2.48 0.95
C LEU A 96 1.57 -2.02 1.56
N ALA A 97 2.49 -2.95 1.82
CA ALA A 97 3.82 -2.62 2.34
C ALA A 97 4.61 -1.71 1.38
N ILE A 98 4.54 -1.98 0.06
CA ILE A 98 5.17 -1.12 -0.97
C ILE A 98 4.53 0.28 -0.96
N ALA A 99 3.20 0.38 -0.96
CA ALA A 99 2.51 1.67 -0.98
C ALA A 99 2.83 2.51 0.25
N LEU A 100 2.83 1.90 1.45
CA LEU A 100 3.21 2.56 2.70
C LEU A 100 4.67 2.99 2.69
N ARG A 101 5.56 2.16 2.13
CA ARG A 101 6.97 2.49 2.01
C ARG A 101 7.20 3.70 1.10
N ILE A 102 6.54 3.76 -0.05
CA ILE A 102 6.61 4.91 -0.96
C ILE A 102 6.09 6.18 -0.26
N ARG A 103 4.97 6.09 0.46
CA ARG A 103 4.44 7.24 1.19
C ARG A 103 5.36 7.68 2.34
N PHE A 104 5.99 6.73 3.02
CA PHE A 104 7.02 7.01 4.01
C PHE A 104 8.21 7.77 3.39
N ASP A 105 8.70 7.36 2.22
CA ASP A 105 9.83 8.01 1.54
C ASP A 105 9.50 9.47 1.16
N GLN A 106 8.24 9.82 0.96
CA GLN A 106 7.79 11.18 0.67
C GLN A 106 7.59 12.06 1.91
N GLY A 107 7.08 11.49 3.00
CA GLY A 107 6.63 12.25 4.17
C GLY A 107 7.29 11.87 5.49
N HIS A 108 8.11 10.83 5.53
CA HIS A 108 8.79 10.28 6.72
C HIS A 108 7.86 10.04 7.92
N LEU A 109 6.61 9.65 7.65
CA LEU A 109 5.61 9.42 8.69
C LEU A 109 5.90 8.10 9.44
N LEU A 110 6.14 8.20 10.74
CA LEU A 110 6.51 7.04 11.58
C LEU A 110 5.47 5.91 11.52
N HIS A 111 4.18 6.23 11.38
CA HIS A 111 3.14 5.21 11.31
C HIS A 111 3.23 4.37 10.03
N ASP A 112 3.62 4.97 8.89
CA ASP A 112 3.73 4.27 7.62
C ASP A 112 4.84 3.22 7.65
N ILE A 113 6.03 3.58 8.14
CA ILE A 113 7.13 2.64 8.27
C ILE A 113 6.83 1.58 9.33
N THR A 114 6.09 1.91 10.39
CA THR A 114 5.71 0.96 11.43
C THR A 114 4.71 -0.07 10.90
N GLU A 115 3.70 0.37 10.15
CA GLU A 115 2.73 -0.53 9.50
C GLU A 115 3.43 -1.39 8.42
N ALA A 116 4.31 -0.81 7.60
CA ALA A 116 5.07 -1.56 6.60
C ALA A 116 5.91 -2.68 7.25
N ILE A 117 6.57 -2.42 8.37
CA ILE A 117 7.32 -3.42 9.14
C ILE A 117 6.40 -4.55 9.59
N SER A 118 5.23 -4.24 10.15
CA SER A 118 4.25 -5.26 10.56
C SER A 118 3.80 -6.14 9.39
N LEU A 119 3.65 -5.57 8.19
CA LEU A 119 3.32 -6.32 6.98
C LEU A 119 4.48 -7.20 6.51
N TYR A 120 5.72 -6.72 6.60
CA TYR A 120 6.90 -7.53 6.34
C TYR A 120 6.98 -8.72 7.29
N GLU A 121 6.74 -8.52 8.57
CA GLU A 121 6.72 -9.60 9.57
C GLU A 121 5.63 -10.64 9.25
N GLN A 122 4.42 -10.21 8.89
CA GLN A 122 3.35 -11.13 8.45
C GLN A 122 3.72 -11.92 7.19
N LEU A 123 4.49 -11.35 6.27
CA LEU A 123 4.99 -12.06 5.08
C LEU A 123 6.00 -13.16 5.45
N LEU A 124 6.69 -13.06 6.58
CA LEU A 124 7.58 -14.12 7.07
C LEU A 124 6.83 -15.35 7.56
N ASP A 125 5.54 -15.22 7.89
CA ASP A 125 4.66 -16.34 8.27
C ASP A 125 4.12 -17.10 7.05
N CYS A 126 4.33 -16.57 5.83
CA CYS A 126 3.96 -17.26 4.59
C CYS A 126 4.84 -18.49 4.35
N PRO A 127 4.38 -19.47 3.53
CA PRO A 127 5.15 -20.65 3.18
C PRO A 127 6.57 -20.32 2.71
N PHE A 128 7.51 -21.23 2.94
CA PHE A 128 8.93 -20.99 2.67
C PHE A 128 9.24 -20.75 1.19
N ASP A 129 8.45 -21.33 0.30
CA ASP A 129 8.52 -21.20 -1.16
C ASP A 129 7.75 -19.98 -1.71
N ASP A 130 7.07 -19.21 -0.85
CA ASP A 130 6.41 -17.97 -1.28
C ASP A 130 7.46 -16.89 -1.63
N PRO A 131 7.47 -16.38 -2.87
CA PRO A 131 8.44 -15.37 -3.30
C PRO A 131 8.33 -14.05 -2.51
N ASN A 132 7.17 -13.73 -1.95
CA ASN A 132 6.97 -12.52 -1.16
C ASN A 132 7.60 -12.63 0.23
N ARG A 133 7.79 -13.83 0.76
CA ARG A 133 8.58 -14.09 1.96
C ARG A 133 10.04 -13.67 1.77
N SER A 134 10.69 -14.11 0.69
CA SER A 134 12.07 -13.75 0.37
C SER A 134 12.22 -12.25 0.15
N TRP A 135 11.26 -11.64 -0.54
CA TRP A 135 11.22 -10.20 -0.72
C TRP A 135 11.13 -9.45 0.63
N SER A 136 10.33 -9.94 1.57
CA SER A 136 10.23 -9.36 2.91
C SER A 136 11.55 -9.42 3.67
N LEU A 137 12.27 -10.55 3.63
CA LEU A 137 13.58 -10.71 4.27
C LEU A 137 14.60 -9.68 3.76
N GLU A 138 14.52 -9.31 2.49
CA GLU A 138 15.41 -8.32 1.89
C GLU A 138 15.09 -6.89 2.37
N HIS A 139 13.81 -6.54 2.53
CA HIS A 139 13.37 -5.17 2.80
C HIS A 139 13.21 -4.82 4.28
N LEU A 140 12.87 -5.80 5.12
CA LEU A 140 12.63 -5.60 6.56
C LEU A 140 13.83 -4.98 7.32
N PRO A 141 15.09 -5.39 7.09
CA PRO A 141 16.22 -4.82 7.85
C PRO A 141 16.42 -3.31 7.58
N ALA A 142 16.16 -2.86 6.35
CA ALA A 142 16.24 -1.44 6.02
C ALA A 142 15.15 -0.64 6.73
N ALA A 143 13.90 -1.11 6.67
CA ALA A 143 12.76 -0.49 7.33
C ALA A 143 12.94 -0.36 8.85
N LEU A 144 13.49 -1.40 9.49
CA LEU A 144 13.80 -1.38 10.92
C LEU A 144 14.86 -0.32 11.29
N ARG A 145 15.90 -0.17 10.46
CA ARG A 145 16.94 0.86 10.67
C ARG A 145 16.35 2.26 10.56
N GLU A 146 15.53 2.52 9.55
CA GLU A 146 14.92 3.83 9.33
C GLU A 146 13.94 4.20 10.44
N ARG A 147 13.09 3.26 10.87
CA ARG A 147 12.23 3.50 12.03
C ARG A 147 13.04 3.84 13.28
N ARG A 148 14.16 3.15 13.50
CA ARG A 148 15.05 3.40 14.66
C ARG A 148 15.67 4.79 14.58
N ALA A 149 16.13 5.22 13.42
CA ALA A 149 16.68 6.56 13.21
C ALA A 149 15.66 7.64 13.56
N LEU A 150 14.44 7.54 13.05
CA LEU A 150 13.36 8.48 13.36
C LEU A 150 13.05 8.57 14.86
N ILE A 151 13.02 7.44 15.57
CA ILE A 151 12.73 7.41 17.01
C ILE A 151 13.92 8.01 17.79
N GLY A 152 15.15 7.75 17.35
CA GLY A 152 16.36 8.33 17.93
C GLY A 152 16.38 9.87 17.80
N ASP A 153 16.17 10.37 16.59
CA ASP A 153 16.11 11.81 16.32
C ASP A 153 15.03 12.53 17.17
N HIS A 154 13.88 11.90 17.36
CA HIS A 154 12.83 12.46 18.22
C HIS A 154 13.23 12.52 19.70
N ARG A 155 13.99 11.55 20.22
CA ARG A 155 14.48 11.58 21.61
C ARG A 155 15.46 12.70 21.81
N ASP A 156 16.41 12.85 20.91
CA ASP A 156 17.45 13.89 20.99
C ASP A 156 16.85 15.31 20.95
N ILE A 157 15.78 15.53 20.15
CA ILE A 157 15.06 16.80 20.12
C ILE A 157 14.33 17.08 21.46
N VAL A 158 13.65 16.08 22.03
CA VAL A 158 12.92 16.24 23.30
C VAL A 158 13.87 16.47 24.46
N GLU A 159 14.99 15.73 24.52
CA GLU A 159 16.03 15.92 25.56
C GLU A 159 16.72 17.27 25.43
N GLY A 160 17.00 17.76 24.22
CA GLY A 160 17.58 19.07 23.96
C GLY A 160 16.67 20.21 24.43
N THR A 161 15.37 20.15 24.14
CA THR A 161 14.41 21.19 24.55
C THR A 161 14.19 21.21 26.07
N VAL A 162 14.26 20.08 26.76
CA VAL A 162 14.18 20.01 28.23
C VAL A 162 15.42 20.60 28.88
N ALA A 163 16.60 20.35 28.30
CA ALA A 163 17.86 20.92 28.83
C ALA A 163 17.92 22.44 28.69
N GLU A 164 17.44 23.00 27.57
CA GLU A 164 17.38 24.45 27.37
C GLU A 164 16.35 25.13 28.29
N GLY A 165 15.19 24.46 28.57
CA GLY A 165 14.18 24.98 29.49
C GLY A 165 14.63 25.02 30.96
N GLN A 166 15.56 24.17 31.38
CA GLN A 166 16.11 24.15 32.73
C GLN A 166 17.25 25.14 32.95
N SER A 167 17.88 25.64 31.90
CA SER A 167 18.97 26.64 31.97
C SER A 167 18.46 28.10 32.13
N LEU A 168 17.16 28.32 32.07
CA LEU A 168 16.51 29.65 32.19
C LEU A 168 15.80 29.89 33.52
N MET A 169 15.95 29.00 34.50
CA MET A 169 15.52 29.19 35.89
C MET A 169 16.74 29.40 36.81
#